data_4f3f375d754623b760ec836a27ab60b0
#
_entry.id   4f3f375d754623b760ec836a27ab60b0
#
_cell.length_a   1.000
_cell.length_b   1.000
_cell.length_c   1.000
_cell.angle_alpha   90.00
_cell.angle_beta   90.00
_cell.angle_gamma   90.00
#
_symmetry.space_group_name_H-M   'P 1'
#
loop_
_entity.id
_entity.type
_entity.pdbx_description
1 polymer ?
#
loop_
_entity_poly.entity_id
_entity_poly.type
_entity_poly.pdbx_seq_one_letter_code
_entity_poly.pdbx_strand_id
1 'polypeptide(L)'
;MAGFLKELTGEKTSMIYLAFLRIYIGYYFLAAGINKLSGGFLSKPILAGILKGWAEKNPHGWYKDFLIETAIPNADLFSYLVVTGEIAVGGLLIAGLMTRAAALAGIFMNLNFYFASGWTAPASSGINRLFIVCQAVLLLTGAGRALGVDAFLKKAAPKSVLW
;
A
#
# COMPACT_ATOMS: atom_id res chain seq x y z
N MET A 1 -22.28 -18.63 -22.48
CA MET A 1 -21.66 -17.85 -21.40
C MET A 1 -20.29 -18.42 -20.98
N ALA A 2 -20.17 -19.73 -20.68
CA ALA A 2 -18.89 -20.34 -20.29
C ALA A 2 -17.79 -20.28 -21.37
N GLY A 3 -18.14 -20.43 -22.67
CA GLY A 3 -17.20 -20.29 -23.80
C GLY A 3 -16.64 -18.88 -23.96
N PHE A 4 -17.50 -17.88 -23.83
CA PHE A 4 -17.12 -16.46 -23.90
C PHE A 4 -16.17 -16.04 -22.77
N LEU A 5 -16.45 -16.49 -21.53
CA LEU A 5 -15.55 -16.25 -20.39
C LEU A 5 -14.19 -16.94 -20.57
N LYS A 6 -14.16 -18.16 -21.13
CA LYS A 6 -12.92 -18.88 -21.43
C LYS A 6 -12.09 -18.17 -22.50
N GLU A 7 -12.74 -17.59 -23.48
CA GLU A 7 -12.09 -16.81 -24.54
C GLU A 7 -11.47 -15.52 -23.98
N LEU A 8 -12.23 -14.76 -23.17
CA LEU A 8 -11.74 -13.54 -22.49
C LEU A 8 -10.59 -13.80 -21.52
N THR A 9 -10.56 -14.96 -20.85
CA THR A 9 -9.51 -15.32 -19.87
C THR A 9 -8.34 -16.07 -20.49
N GLY A 10 -8.47 -16.51 -21.74
CA GLY A 10 -7.45 -17.25 -22.48
C GLY A 10 -6.33 -16.38 -23.07
N GLU A 11 -6.54 -15.09 -23.23
CA GLU A 11 -5.54 -14.18 -23.77
C GLU A 11 -4.39 -13.96 -22.79
N LYS A 12 -3.15 -14.15 -23.26
CA LYS A 12 -1.94 -13.96 -22.46
C LYS A 12 -1.45 -12.53 -22.59
N THR A 13 -1.64 -11.74 -21.52
CA THR A 13 -1.05 -10.39 -21.43
C THR A 13 0.37 -10.45 -20.87
N SER A 14 1.27 -9.64 -21.42
CA SER A 14 2.64 -9.57 -20.91
C SER A 14 2.68 -9.01 -19.48
N MET A 15 3.29 -9.72 -18.57
CA MET A 15 3.49 -9.30 -17.19
C MET A 15 4.34 -8.01 -17.07
N ILE A 16 5.03 -7.59 -18.14
CA ILE A 16 5.87 -6.39 -18.15
C ILE A 16 5.04 -5.12 -17.87
N TYR A 17 3.79 -5.08 -18.32
CA TYR A 17 2.90 -3.94 -18.05
C TYR A 17 2.58 -3.79 -16.57
N LEU A 18 2.47 -4.90 -15.85
CA LEU A 18 2.27 -4.90 -14.40
C LEU A 18 3.55 -4.50 -13.65
N ALA A 19 4.73 -4.70 -14.22
CA ALA A 19 5.98 -4.22 -13.65
C ALA A 19 6.03 -2.68 -13.63
N PHE A 20 5.55 -1.99 -14.68
CA PHE A 20 5.45 -0.53 -14.67
C PHE A 20 4.50 -0.04 -13.59
N LEU A 21 3.32 -0.64 -13.47
CA LEU A 21 2.35 -0.30 -12.42
C LEU A 21 2.96 -0.49 -11.02
N ARG A 22 3.64 -1.62 -10.80
CA ARG A 22 4.31 -1.94 -9.55
C ARG A 22 5.38 -0.90 -9.20
N ILE A 23 6.25 -0.57 -10.15
CA ILE A 23 7.34 0.40 -9.95
C ILE A 23 6.76 1.78 -9.64
N TYR A 24 5.69 2.20 -10.34
CA TYR A 24 5.05 3.49 -10.08
C TYR A 24 4.44 3.57 -8.69
N ILE A 25 3.69 2.54 -8.27
CA ILE A 25 3.13 2.48 -6.91
C ILE A 25 4.24 2.47 -5.87
N GLY A 26 5.29 1.68 -6.12
CA GLY A 26 6.46 1.62 -5.24
C GLY A 26 7.16 2.98 -5.12
N TYR A 27 7.34 3.70 -6.22
CA TYR A 27 7.89 5.05 -6.22
C TYR A 27 7.05 6.02 -5.38
N TYR A 28 5.72 5.95 -5.52
CA TYR A 28 4.82 6.82 -4.76
C TYR A 28 4.95 6.59 -3.25
N PHE A 29 4.96 5.33 -2.81
CA PHE A 29 5.15 4.98 -1.40
C PHE A 29 6.54 5.40 -0.89
N LEU A 30 7.59 5.10 -1.64
CA LEU A 30 8.95 5.45 -1.26
C LEU A 30 9.13 6.96 -1.13
N ALA A 31 8.66 7.73 -2.10
CA ALA A 31 8.70 9.18 -2.08
C ALA A 31 7.93 9.76 -0.89
N ALA A 32 6.73 9.22 -0.58
CA ALA A 32 5.95 9.64 0.57
C ALA A 32 6.69 9.40 1.90
N GLY A 33 7.28 8.22 2.06
CA GLY A 33 8.06 7.87 3.25
C GLY A 33 9.32 8.73 3.41
N ILE A 34 10.08 8.94 2.33
CA ILE A 34 11.27 9.81 2.34
C ILE A 34 10.90 11.26 2.66
N ASN A 35 9.85 11.79 2.06
CA ASN A 35 9.40 13.16 2.34
C ASN A 35 8.97 13.35 3.80
N LYS A 36 8.31 12.36 4.40
CA LYS A 36 7.98 12.38 5.83
C LYS A 36 9.24 12.34 6.68
N LEU A 37 10.18 11.45 6.35
CA LEU A 37 11.44 11.32 7.09
C LEU A 37 12.23 12.62 7.07
N SER A 38 12.44 13.22 5.91
CA SER A 38 13.18 14.48 5.73
C SER A 38 12.42 15.69 6.29
N GLY A 39 11.08 15.67 6.30
CA GLY A 39 10.24 16.72 6.85
C GLY A 39 10.15 16.76 8.38
N GLY A 40 10.85 15.87 9.07
CA GLY A 40 10.87 15.84 10.54
C GLY A 40 9.62 15.19 11.16
N PHE A 41 8.94 14.31 10.41
CA PHE A 41 7.74 13.62 10.86
C PHE A 41 7.96 12.73 12.11
N LEU A 42 9.19 12.24 12.31
CA LEU A 42 9.59 11.43 13.45
C LEU A 42 10.07 12.25 14.66
N SER A 43 10.53 13.51 14.43
CA SER A 43 11.10 14.35 15.48
C SER A 43 10.12 15.39 16.05
N LYS A 44 8.97 15.55 15.43
CA LYS A 44 7.91 16.49 15.83
C LYS A 44 6.60 15.78 16.01
N PRO A 45 5.68 16.22 16.88
CA PRO A 45 4.39 15.59 17.12
C PRO A 45 3.39 15.85 15.98
N ILE A 46 3.85 15.72 14.72
CA ILE A 46 3.06 16.05 13.52
C ILE A 46 1.88 15.10 13.40
N LEU A 47 2.12 13.79 13.55
CA LEU A 47 1.05 12.80 13.41
C LEU A 47 -0.04 12.97 14.47
N ALA A 48 0.34 13.24 15.72
CA ALA A 48 -0.63 13.47 16.79
C ALA A 48 -1.60 14.61 16.46
N GLY A 49 -1.09 15.72 15.91
CA GLY A 49 -1.92 16.85 15.44
C GLY A 49 -2.86 16.47 14.29
N ILE A 50 -2.33 15.74 13.30
CA ILE A 50 -3.11 15.25 12.16
C ILE A 50 -4.24 14.32 12.62
N LEU A 51 -3.91 13.33 13.47
CA LEU A 51 -4.88 12.35 13.95
C LEU A 51 -5.99 12.99 14.79
N LYS A 52 -5.68 14.00 15.62
CA LYS A 52 -6.68 14.76 16.36
C LYS A 52 -7.67 15.45 15.41
N GLY A 53 -7.18 16.13 14.37
CA GLY A 53 -8.03 16.78 13.39
C GLY A 53 -8.90 15.77 12.62
N TRP A 54 -8.38 14.59 12.31
CA TRP A 54 -9.16 13.54 11.66
C TRP A 54 -10.17 12.87 12.59
N ALA A 55 -9.85 12.68 13.86
CA ALA A 55 -10.75 12.06 14.82
C ALA A 55 -11.97 12.94 15.13
N GLU A 56 -11.80 14.27 15.16
CA GLU A 56 -12.85 15.21 15.56
C GLU A 56 -14.13 15.05 14.75
N LYS A 57 -14.02 14.91 13.42
CA LYS A 57 -15.13 14.85 12.46
C LYS A 57 -15.22 13.53 11.70
N ASN A 58 -14.55 12.47 12.15
CA ASN A 58 -14.54 11.19 11.44
C ASN A 58 -15.96 10.59 11.39
N PRO A 59 -16.48 10.27 10.18
CA PRO A 59 -17.83 9.71 10.04
C PRO A 59 -17.92 8.24 10.46
N HIS A 60 -16.76 7.55 10.59
CA HIS A 60 -16.69 6.15 10.98
C HIS A 60 -16.47 6.06 12.50
N GLY A 61 -17.54 5.91 13.30
CA GLY A 61 -17.47 5.89 14.77
C GLY A 61 -16.41 4.92 15.31
N TRP A 62 -16.43 3.66 14.86
CA TRP A 62 -15.46 2.64 15.29
C TRP A 62 -13.98 3.02 14.99
N TYR A 63 -13.75 3.72 13.87
CA TYR A 63 -12.40 4.16 13.52
C TYR A 63 -12.00 5.43 14.30
N LYS A 64 -12.96 6.30 14.57
CA LYS A 64 -12.79 7.45 15.47
C LYS A 64 -12.34 7.00 16.86
N ASP A 65 -13.01 5.98 17.43
CA ASP A 65 -12.68 5.43 18.74
C ASP A 65 -11.25 4.85 18.72
N PHE A 66 -10.90 4.08 17.68
CA PHE A 66 -9.51 3.61 17.46
C PHE A 66 -8.49 4.77 17.40
N LEU A 67 -8.82 5.87 16.70
CA LEU A 67 -7.93 7.03 16.63
C LEU A 67 -7.73 7.66 18.03
N ILE A 68 -8.81 7.83 18.80
CA ILE A 68 -8.77 8.51 20.11
C ILE A 68 -8.11 7.62 21.16
N GLU A 69 -8.48 6.36 21.23
CA GLU A 69 -8.09 5.47 22.32
C GLU A 69 -6.74 4.79 22.07
N THR A 70 -6.35 4.62 20.80
CA THR A 70 -5.15 3.85 20.45
C THR A 70 -4.12 4.67 19.69
N ALA A 71 -4.50 5.30 18.58
CA ALA A 71 -3.51 5.88 17.67
C ALA A 71 -2.93 7.20 18.20
N ILE A 72 -3.75 8.09 18.76
CA ILE A 72 -3.31 9.39 19.30
C ILE A 72 -2.40 9.20 20.53
N PRO A 73 -2.72 8.36 21.51
CA PRO A 73 -1.83 8.12 22.66
C PRO A 73 -0.49 7.51 22.26
N ASN A 74 -0.45 6.76 21.15
CA ASN A 74 0.75 6.09 20.64
C ASN A 74 1.26 6.72 19.32
N ALA A 75 1.05 8.02 19.11
CA ALA A 75 1.33 8.68 17.83
C ALA A 75 2.79 8.56 17.38
N ASP A 76 3.73 8.52 18.32
CA ASP A 76 5.15 8.32 17.99
C ASP A 76 5.39 6.96 17.37
N LEU A 77 4.85 5.88 17.97
CA LEU A 77 4.92 4.53 17.42
C LEU A 77 4.28 4.48 16.02
N PHE A 78 3.09 5.06 15.85
CA PHE A 78 2.43 5.11 14.54
C PHE A 78 3.19 5.95 13.53
N SER A 79 3.91 6.99 13.94
CA SER A 79 4.80 7.77 13.06
C SER A 79 5.90 6.89 12.50
N TYR A 80 6.58 6.10 13.32
CA TYR A 80 7.57 5.13 12.88
C TYR A 80 6.97 4.07 11.95
N LEU A 81 5.83 3.48 12.31
CA LEU A 81 5.17 2.45 11.49
C LEU A 81 4.77 3.00 10.11
N VAL A 82 4.27 4.22 10.04
CA VAL A 82 3.91 4.86 8.76
C VAL A 82 5.13 5.10 7.91
N VAL A 83 6.16 5.75 8.44
CA VAL A 83 7.36 6.11 7.66
C VAL A 83 8.13 4.87 7.21
N THR A 84 8.39 3.94 8.13
CA THR A 84 9.12 2.70 7.80
C THR A 84 8.30 1.80 6.88
N GLY A 85 6.99 1.72 7.08
CA GLY A 85 6.07 0.97 6.23
C GLY A 85 6.04 1.52 4.79
N GLU A 86 5.93 2.83 4.61
CA GLU A 86 5.96 3.47 3.29
C GLU A 86 7.30 3.22 2.58
N ILE A 87 8.42 3.37 3.27
CA ILE A 87 9.76 3.12 2.71
C ILE A 87 9.92 1.64 2.34
N ALA A 88 9.53 0.73 3.22
CA ALA A 88 9.66 -0.70 3.00
C ALA A 88 8.76 -1.18 1.84
N VAL A 89 7.46 -0.84 1.87
CA VAL A 89 6.53 -1.18 0.78
C VAL A 89 7.02 -0.60 -0.54
N GLY A 90 7.43 0.66 -0.55
CA GLY A 90 7.94 1.32 -1.74
C GLY A 90 9.18 0.65 -2.30
N GLY A 91 10.19 0.40 -1.47
CA GLY A 91 11.44 -0.25 -1.87
C GLY A 91 11.22 -1.69 -2.37
N LEU A 92 10.41 -2.48 -1.66
CA LEU A 92 10.08 -3.85 -2.05
C LEU A 92 9.31 -3.91 -3.37
N LEU A 93 8.34 -3.01 -3.57
CA LEU A 93 7.60 -2.94 -4.83
C LEU A 93 8.51 -2.51 -5.99
N ILE A 94 9.39 -1.53 -5.83
CA ILE A 94 10.33 -1.11 -6.88
C ILE A 94 11.26 -2.26 -7.24
N ALA A 95 11.87 -2.91 -6.25
CA ALA A 95 12.76 -4.05 -6.48
C ALA A 95 12.04 -5.29 -7.02
N GLY A 96 10.73 -5.38 -6.87
CA GLY A 96 9.96 -6.59 -7.16
C GLY A 96 10.37 -7.76 -6.27
N LEU A 97 10.63 -7.47 -5.01
CA LEU A 97 11.00 -8.41 -3.97
C LEU A 97 9.83 -8.60 -3.01
N MET A 98 9.45 -9.84 -2.76
CA MET A 98 8.29 -10.19 -1.92
C MET A 98 7.05 -9.37 -2.30
N THR A 99 6.82 -9.20 -3.60
CA THR A 99 5.81 -8.27 -4.15
C THR A 99 4.43 -8.51 -3.56
N ARG A 100 4.05 -9.78 -3.33
CA ARG A 100 2.74 -10.10 -2.74
C ARG A 100 2.62 -9.61 -1.31
N ALA A 101 3.64 -9.81 -0.48
CA ALA A 101 3.65 -9.34 0.90
C ALA A 101 3.66 -7.81 0.95
N ALA A 102 4.48 -7.16 0.12
CA ALA A 102 4.53 -5.71 0.01
C ALA A 102 3.19 -5.11 -0.45
N ALA A 103 2.53 -5.73 -1.45
CA ALA A 103 1.21 -5.29 -1.90
C ALA A 103 0.15 -5.45 -0.80
N LEU A 104 0.15 -6.54 -0.05
CA LEU A 104 -0.76 -6.75 1.08
C LEU A 104 -0.55 -5.71 2.19
N ALA A 105 0.71 -5.43 2.55
CA ALA A 105 1.05 -4.38 3.52
C ALA A 105 0.59 -3.00 3.02
N GLY A 106 0.80 -2.69 1.74
CA GLY A 106 0.33 -1.45 1.12
C GLY A 106 -1.20 -1.32 1.12
N ILE A 107 -1.94 -2.40 0.84
CA ILE A 107 -3.41 -2.44 0.95
C ILE A 107 -3.82 -2.09 2.39
N PHE A 108 -3.20 -2.73 3.38
CA PHE A 108 -3.49 -2.47 4.79
C PHE A 108 -3.24 -0.99 5.14
N MET A 109 -2.12 -0.40 4.69
CA MET A 109 -1.83 1.01 4.92
C MET A 109 -2.86 1.92 4.25
N ASN A 110 -3.22 1.67 2.98
CA ASN A 110 -4.21 2.48 2.28
C ASN A 110 -5.62 2.35 2.87
N LEU A 111 -6.00 1.19 3.42
CA LEU A 111 -7.25 1.05 4.17
C LEU A 111 -7.26 1.93 5.42
N ASN A 112 -6.16 1.95 6.18
CA ASN A 112 -6.05 2.84 7.34
C ASN A 112 -6.12 4.31 6.92
N PHE A 113 -5.41 4.74 5.88
CA PHE A 113 -5.49 6.10 5.36
C PHE A 113 -6.88 6.45 4.85
N TYR A 114 -7.57 5.50 4.20
CA TYR A 114 -8.94 5.68 3.73
C TYR A 114 -9.92 5.92 4.90
N PHE A 115 -9.87 5.10 5.95
CA PHE A 115 -10.75 5.28 7.11
C PHE A 115 -10.37 6.50 7.95
N ALA A 116 -9.08 6.84 8.03
CA ALA A 116 -8.62 8.00 8.78
C ALA A 116 -9.00 9.33 8.11
N SER A 117 -8.72 9.47 6.82
CA SER A 117 -8.78 10.76 6.11
C SER A 117 -9.55 10.76 4.79
N GLY A 118 -9.98 9.62 4.28
CA GLY A 118 -10.66 9.52 2.98
C GLY A 118 -11.93 10.37 2.87
N TRP A 119 -12.59 10.62 3.97
CA TRP A 119 -13.79 11.46 4.05
C TRP A 119 -13.48 12.97 3.92
N THR A 120 -12.26 13.40 4.11
CA THR A 120 -11.87 14.82 4.10
C THR A 120 -12.00 15.46 2.72
N ALA A 121 -11.77 14.70 1.66
CA ALA A 121 -11.92 15.13 0.27
C ALA A 121 -12.17 13.94 -0.67
N PRO A 122 -12.93 14.12 -1.77
CA PRO A 122 -13.15 13.08 -2.78
C PRO A 122 -11.82 12.54 -3.36
N ALA A 123 -10.82 13.41 -3.56
CA ALA A 123 -9.49 13.01 -4.04
C ALA A 123 -8.78 12.09 -3.04
N SER A 124 -8.85 12.36 -1.74
CA SER A 124 -8.26 11.51 -0.69
C SER A 124 -8.88 10.12 -0.69
N SER A 125 -10.21 10.05 -0.75
CA SER A 125 -10.94 8.78 -0.89
C SER A 125 -10.57 8.05 -2.18
N GLY A 126 -10.53 8.77 -3.31
CA GLY A 126 -10.28 8.20 -4.63
C GLY A 126 -8.90 7.57 -4.75
N ILE A 127 -7.85 8.27 -4.31
CA ILE A 127 -6.47 7.79 -4.42
C ILE A 127 -6.23 6.53 -3.57
N ASN A 128 -6.76 6.49 -2.33
CA ASN A 128 -6.61 5.32 -1.48
C ASN A 128 -7.30 4.09 -2.08
N ARG A 129 -8.53 4.26 -2.59
CA ARG A 129 -9.27 3.17 -3.26
C ARG A 129 -8.56 2.70 -4.53
N LEU A 130 -8.03 3.62 -5.34
CA LEU A 130 -7.28 3.29 -6.54
C LEU A 130 -6.03 2.45 -6.20
N PHE A 131 -5.26 2.87 -5.21
CA PHE A 131 -4.08 2.11 -4.77
C PHE A 131 -4.43 0.73 -4.23
N ILE A 132 -5.52 0.59 -3.45
CA ILE A 132 -6.01 -0.70 -2.98
C ILE A 132 -6.28 -1.64 -4.16
N VAL A 133 -7.01 -1.16 -5.17
CA VAL A 133 -7.33 -1.98 -6.37
C VAL A 133 -6.05 -2.36 -7.13
N CYS A 134 -5.17 -1.40 -7.38
CA CYS A 134 -3.91 -1.66 -8.08
C CYS A 134 -3.03 -2.66 -7.32
N GLN A 135 -2.90 -2.50 -6.00
CA GLN A 135 -2.13 -3.42 -5.15
C GLN A 135 -2.77 -4.81 -5.07
N ALA A 136 -4.11 -4.90 -5.10
CA ALA A 136 -4.81 -6.19 -5.19
C ALA A 136 -4.48 -6.90 -6.52
N VAL A 137 -4.41 -6.18 -7.64
CA VAL A 137 -3.94 -6.73 -8.91
C VAL A 137 -2.49 -7.24 -8.80
N LEU A 138 -1.58 -6.46 -8.20
CA LEU A 138 -0.19 -6.88 -8.02
C LEU A 138 -0.07 -8.12 -7.12
N LEU A 139 -0.86 -8.18 -6.05
CA LEU A 139 -0.93 -9.31 -5.12
C LEU A 139 -1.37 -10.60 -5.83
N LEU A 140 -2.46 -10.52 -6.59
CA LEU A 140 -3.05 -11.69 -7.27
C LEU A 140 -2.17 -12.20 -8.41
N THR A 141 -1.56 -11.30 -9.18
CA THR A 141 -0.77 -11.65 -10.36
C THR A 141 0.67 -12.07 -10.03
N GLY A 142 1.20 -11.70 -8.85
CA GLY A 142 2.61 -11.91 -8.52
C GLY A 142 3.53 -11.14 -9.48
N ALA A 143 3.25 -9.85 -9.67
CA ALA A 143 3.92 -8.97 -10.64
C ALA A 143 5.44 -8.79 -10.43
N GLY A 144 5.99 -9.23 -9.30
CA GLY A 144 7.43 -9.24 -9.01
C GLY A 144 8.24 -10.18 -9.89
N ARG A 145 7.57 -11.11 -10.58
CA ARG A 145 8.22 -12.03 -11.53
C ARG A 145 8.60 -11.38 -12.86
N ALA A 146 8.04 -10.22 -13.17
CA ALA A 146 8.46 -9.43 -14.33
C ALA A 146 9.35 -8.27 -13.88
N LEU A 147 10.55 -8.19 -14.41
CA LEU A 147 11.55 -7.16 -14.07
C LEU A 147 11.75 -6.99 -12.55
N GLY A 148 11.74 -8.09 -11.78
CA GLY A 148 11.90 -8.07 -10.34
C GLY A 148 12.65 -9.28 -9.77
N VAL A 149 13.05 -9.15 -8.50
CA VAL A 149 13.82 -10.17 -7.77
C VAL A 149 13.00 -11.45 -7.58
N ASP A 150 11.68 -11.37 -7.48
CA ASP A 150 10.79 -12.53 -7.34
C ASP A 150 10.93 -13.53 -8.50
N ALA A 151 11.40 -13.08 -9.68
CA ALA A 151 11.70 -14.00 -10.79
C ALA A 151 12.81 -15.01 -10.43
N PHE A 152 13.83 -14.57 -9.72
CA PHE A 152 14.93 -15.42 -9.26
C PHE A 152 14.48 -16.29 -8.09
N LEU A 153 13.75 -15.72 -7.12
CA LEU A 153 13.22 -16.46 -5.98
C LEU A 153 12.25 -17.56 -6.41
N LYS A 154 11.43 -17.31 -7.44
CA LYS A 154 10.53 -18.34 -8.00
C LYS A 154 11.28 -19.53 -8.60
N LYS A 155 12.46 -19.31 -9.19
CA LYS A 155 13.32 -20.39 -9.69
C LYS A 155 13.93 -21.21 -8.54
N ALA A 156 14.36 -20.54 -7.46
CA ALA A 156 14.96 -21.18 -6.30
C ALA A 156 13.94 -21.93 -5.44
N ALA A 157 12.73 -21.39 -5.26
CA ALA A 157 11.66 -21.98 -4.45
C ALA A 157 10.30 -21.91 -5.16
N PRO A 158 10.08 -22.81 -6.16
CA PRO A 158 8.90 -22.74 -7.06
C PRO A 158 7.56 -23.00 -6.37
N LYS A 159 7.56 -23.65 -5.20
CA LYS A 159 6.33 -23.97 -4.44
C LYS A 159 5.86 -22.84 -3.52
N SER A 160 6.69 -21.81 -3.29
CA SER A 160 6.30 -20.71 -2.42
C SER A 160 5.18 -19.87 -3.04
N VAL A 161 4.27 -19.41 -2.19
CA VAL A 161 3.15 -18.51 -2.55
C VAL A 161 3.52 -17.03 -2.44
N LEU A 162 4.71 -16.71 -1.93
CA LEU A 162 5.16 -15.34 -1.69
C LEU A 162 5.59 -14.61 -2.97
N TRP A 163 5.93 -15.36 -4.04
CA TRP A 163 6.39 -14.84 -5.34
C TRP A 163 5.81 -15.57 -6.55
#